data_db4dd9656d2da41120c99dc3c9ac3984
#
_entry.id   db4dd9656d2da41120c99dc3c9ac3984
#
_cell.length_a   1.000
_cell.length_b   1.000
_cell.length_c   1.000
_cell.angle_alpha   90.00
_cell.angle_beta   90.00
_cell.angle_gamma   90.00
#
_symmetry.space_group_name_H-M   'P 1'
#
loop_
_entity.id
_entity.type
_entity.pdbx_description
1 polymer ?
#
loop_
_entity_poly.entity_id
_entity_poly.type
_entity_poly.pdbx_seq_one_letter_code
_entity_poly.pdbx_strand_id
1 'polypeptide(L)'
;KFNENDTTLQQETLGGLGVNLIYGAFNYADNPRRLIESLYDDISTDNVEIDMIDFSGPAFTYVDNRLMSLQLVKNGMTDAVIFNPQGNNMLPADILYKKNIFAVRGSFRPVTLVNIDMFEKGLEMFMKDSECSIDEKEVLFEITISNLRASGDIDERDFLDRVDVLAKLGYTVIISNFSEY
;
A
#
# COMPACT_ATOMS: atom_id res chain seq x y z
N LYS A 1 4.53 3.38 12.00
CA LYS A 1 6.00 3.44 12.17
C LYS A 1 6.38 4.85 12.61
N PHE A 2 7.20 5.00 13.66
CA PHE A 2 7.71 6.31 14.05
C PHE A 2 8.97 6.64 13.24
N ASN A 3 9.06 7.88 12.77
CA ASN A 3 10.23 8.42 12.07
C ASN A 3 11.13 9.19 13.05
N GLU A 4 10.60 9.57 14.20
CA GLU A 4 11.28 10.26 15.29
C GLU A 4 11.97 9.25 16.22
N ASN A 5 13.20 9.59 16.69
CA ASN A 5 13.99 8.75 17.61
C ASN A 5 13.84 9.16 19.09
N ASP A 6 13.27 10.32 19.38
CA ASP A 6 13.01 10.76 20.74
C ASP A 6 11.79 10.09 21.33
N THR A 7 11.98 9.36 22.44
CA THR A 7 10.91 8.58 23.08
C THR A 7 9.77 9.47 23.59
N THR A 8 10.06 10.70 24.03
CA THR A 8 9.04 11.64 24.52
C THR A 8 8.16 12.10 23.37
N LEU A 9 8.78 12.48 22.24
CA LEU A 9 8.05 12.86 21.03
C LEU A 9 7.25 11.70 20.45
N GLN A 10 7.77 10.47 20.50
CA GLN A 10 7.01 9.28 20.10
C GLN A 10 5.77 9.09 20.96
N GLN A 11 5.88 9.28 22.30
CA GLN A 11 4.73 9.16 23.21
C GLN A 11 3.69 10.25 22.97
N GLU A 12 4.12 11.50 22.74
CA GLU A 12 3.24 12.62 22.43
C GLU A 12 2.51 12.37 21.10
N THR A 13 3.24 11.96 20.06
CA THR A 13 2.67 11.63 18.74
C THR A 13 1.67 10.47 18.85
N LEU A 14 2.00 9.41 19.59
CA LEU A 14 1.10 8.28 19.82
C LEU A 14 -0.16 8.71 20.56
N GLY A 15 -0.01 9.56 21.58
CA GLY A 15 -1.14 10.12 22.32
C GLY A 15 -2.07 10.94 21.44
N GLY A 16 -1.51 11.84 20.62
CA GLY A 16 -2.23 12.65 19.64
C GLY A 16 -2.97 11.78 18.62
N LEU A 17 -2.28 10.81 18.04
CA LEU A 17 -2.88 9.88 17.08
C LEU A 17 -4.03 9.06 17.70
N GLY A 18 -3.90 8.64 18.96
CA GLY A 18 -4.96 7.95 19.68
C GLY A 18 -6.19 8.82 19.91
N VAL A 19 -6.01 10.10 20.27
CA VAL A 19 -7.09 11.07 20.41
C VAL A 19 -7.77 11.31 19.06
N ASN A 20 -6.99 11.53 18.00
CA ASN A 20 -7.51 11.76 16.65
C ASN A 20 -8.31 10.54 16.15
N LEU A 21 -7.82 9.31 16.42
CA LEU A 21 -8.54 8.09 16.06
C LEU A 21 -9.89 7.98 16.76
N ILE A 22 -9.93 8.25 18.07
CA ILE A 22 -11.19 8.23 18.85
C ILE A 22 -12.15 9.31 18.34
N TYR A 23 -11.63 10.52 18.13
CA TYR A 23 -12.44 11.63 17.60
C TYR A 23 -12.97 11.33 16.20
N GLY A 24 -12.10 10.83 15.29
CA GLY A 24 -12.47 10.47 13.93
C GLY A 24 -13.49 9.34 13.90
N ALA A 25 -13.30 8.30 14.71
CA ALA A 25 -14.23 7.18 14.81
C ALA A 25 -15.61 7.60 15.32
N PHE A 26 -15.67 8.58 16.23
CA PHE A 26 -16.94 9.08 16.76
C PHE A 26 -17.65 10.04 15.78
N ASN A 27 -16.89 10.92 15.10
CA ASN A 27 -17.48 11.99 14.29
C ASN A 27 -17.58 11.66 12.79
N TYR A 28 -16.76 10.71 12.29
CA TYR A 28 -16.60 10.43 10.85
C TYR A 28 -16.74 8.95 10.52
N ALA A 29 -17.44 8.16 11.36
CA ALA A 29 -17.67 6.74 11.08
C ALA A 29 -18.42 6.48 9.74
N ASP A 30 -19.23 7.45 9.30
CA ASP A 30 -19.94 7.43 8.03
C ASP A 30 -19.10 7.96 6.85
N ASN A 31 -17.89 8.48 7.11
CA ASN A 31 -16.98 9.01 6.09
C ASN A 31 -15.53 8.55 6.37
N PRO A 32 -15.17 7.31 6.02
CA PRO A 32 -13.85 6.73 6.30
C PRO A 32 -12.67 7.54 5.76
N ARG A 33 -12.84 8.25 4.64
CA ARG A 33 -11.77 9.11 4.09
C ARG A 33 -11.47 10.29 5.00
N ARG A 34 -12.53 10.95 5.48
CA ARG A 34 -12.38 12.05 6.43
C ARG A 34 -11.83 11.57 7.77
N LEU A 35 -12.20 10.35 8.19
CA LEU A 35 -11.59 9.73 9.36
C LEU A 35 -10.09 9.58 9.17
N ILE A 36 -9.64 9.06 8.03
CA ILE A 36 -8.20 8.91 7.72
C ILE A 36 -7.52 10.29 7.75
N GLU A 37 -8.08 11.29 7.07
CA GLU A 37 -7.51 12.65 7.05
C GLU A 37 -7.36 13.23 8.47
N SER A 38 -8.34 13.03 9.33
CA SER A 38 -8.32 13.54 10.71
C SER A 38 -7.28 12.87 11.61
N LEU A 39 -6.71 11.74 11.22
CA LEU A 39 -5.65 11.09 12.01
C LEU A 39 -4.40 11.96 12.16
N TYR A 40 -4.16 12.85 11.22
CA TYR A 40 -3.01 13.77 11.22
C TYR A 40 -3.36 15.20 11.69
N ASP A 41 -4.52 15.40 12.31
CA ASP A 41 -4.83 16.69 12.94
C ASP A 41 -3.77 17.00 14.01
N ASP A 42 -3.05 18.12 13.83
CA ASP A 42 -1.91 18.55 14.68
C ASP A 42 -0.72 17.55 14.77
N ILE A 43 -0.62 16.60 13.85
CA ILE A 43 0.49 15.64 13.75
C ILE A 43 1.16 15.79 12.39
N SER A 44 2.51 15.85 12.37
CA SER A 44 3.27 15.85 11.11
C SER A 44 3.47 14.43 10.58
N THR A 45 3.40 14.27 9.24
CA THR A 45 3.82 13.05 8.55
C THR A 45 5.31 12.74 8.75
N ASP A 46 6.12 13.76 9.11
CA ASP A 46 7.52 13.55 9.45
C ASP A 46 7.73 12.79 10.77
N ASN A 47 6.71 12.80 11.68
CA ASN A 47 6.83 12.17 12.99
C ASN A 47 6.41 10.70 12.94
N VAL A 48 5.38 10.38 12.16
CA VAL A 48 4.80 9.04 12.11
C VAL A 48 4.30 8.69 10.72
N GLU A 49 4.47 7.44 10.34
CA GLU A 49 3.93 6.84 9.13
C GLU A 49 2.84 5.83 9.51
N ILE A 50 1.69 5.90 8.82
CA ILE A 50 0.61 4.92 8.96
C ILE A 50 0.72 3.94 7.80
N ASP A 51 1.37 2.80 8.03
CA ASP A 51 1.71 1.81 7.01
C ASP A 51 0.48 1.00 6.54
N MET A 52 -0.54 0.87 7.37
CA MET A 52 -1.74 0.10 7.07
C MET A 52 -2.94 0.63 7.87
N ILE A 53 -4.10 0.56 7.25
CA ILE A 53 -5.39 0.78 7.91
C ILE A 53 -6.39 -0.27 7.42
N ASP A 54 -7.23 -0.77 8.32
CA ASP A 54 -8.28 -1.72 7.99
C ASP A 54 -9.57 -1.34 8.70
N PHE A 55 -10.64 -1.20 7.93
CA PHE A 55 -11.97 -0.93 8.44
C PHE A 55 -12.76 -2.22 8.47
N SER A 56 -13.20 -2.64 9.64
CA SER A 56 -13.93 -3.88 9.84
C SER A 56 -15.15 -3.68 10.74
N GLY A 57 -16.06 -4.66 10.68
CA GLY A 57 -17.29 -4.65 11.47
C GLY A 57 -18.52 -4.13 10.73
N PRO A 58 -19.71 -4.21 11.36
CA PRO A 58 -21.00 -3.95 10.69
C PRO A 58 -21.14 -2.54 10.11
N ALA A 59 -20.49 -1.54 10.73
CA ALA A 59 -20.55 -0.16 10.28
C ALA A 59 -19.76 0.10 8.99
N PHE A 60 -18.81 -0.78 8.62
CA PHE A 60 -17.87 -0.56 7.53
C PHE A 60 -17.97 -1.61 6.41
N THR A 61 -19.05 -2.37 6.34
CA THR A 61 -19.25 -3.42 5.31
C THR A 61 -19.26 -2.89 3.87
N TYR A 62 -19.46 -1.59 3.69
CA TYR A 62 -19.44 -0.90 2.40
C TYR A 62 -18.05 -0.37 2.02
N VAL A 63 -17.08 -0.45 2.91
CA VAL A 63 -15.73 0.10 2.72
C VAL A 63 -14.84 -0.91 2.00
N ASP A 64 -14.24 -0.49 0.90
CA ASP A 64 -13.14 -1.25 0.29
C ASP A 64 -11.81 -0.77 0.91
N ASN A 65 -11.18 -1.63 1.69
CA ASN A 65 -9.94 -1.31 2.39
C ASN A 65 -8.75 -1.01 1.46
N ARG A 66 -8.80 -1.47 0.21
CA ARG A 66 -7.78 -1.13 -0.80
C ARG A 66 -7.87 0.35 -1.19
N LEU A 67 -9.09 0.91 -1.29
CA LEU A 67 -9.30 2.34 -1.53
C LEU A 67 -8.84 3.17 -0.33
N MET A 68 -9.03 2.68 0.89
CA MET A 68 -8.57 3.35 2.10
C MET A 68 -7.04 3.34 2.19
N SER A 69 -6.40 2.24 1.82
CA SER A 69 -4.94 2.14 1.70
C SER A 69 -4.38 3.05 0.59
N LEU A 70 -5.05 3.12 -0.56
CA LEU A 70 -4.70 4.09 -1.61
C LEU A 70 -4.78 5.53 -1.08
N GLN A 71 -5.75 5.83 -0.21
CA GLN A 71 -5.88 7.16 0.38
C GLN A 71 -4.69 7.51 1.29
N LEU A 72 -4.12 6.54 2.02
CA LEU A 72 -2.90 6.76 2.81
C LEU A 72 -1.74 7.24 1.92
N VAL A 73 -1.50 6.58 0.79
CA VAL A 73 -0.43 6.96 -0.14
C VAL A 73 -0.72 8.31 -0.81
N LYS A 74 -1.98 8.56 -1.19
CA LYS A 74 -2.39 9.85 -1.79
C LYS A 74 -2.19 11.04 -0.85
N ASN A 75 -2.38 10.81 0.43
CA ASN A 75 -2.25 11.85 1.47
C ASN A 75 -0.80 11.95 2.01
N GLY A 76 0.13 11.12 1.53
CA GLY A 76 1.52 11.13 2.00
C GLY A 76 1.69 10.61 3.43
N MET A 77 0.73 9.80 3.91
CA MET A 77 0.77 9.17 5.24
C MET A 77 1.67 7.95 5.27
N THR A 78 1.92 7.36 4.12
CA THR A 78 2.92 6.31 3.84
C THR A 78 3.39 6.42 2.39
N ASP A 79 4.57 5.89 2.11
CA ASP A 79 5.11 5.84 0.75
C ASP A 79 4.58 4.67 -0.07
N ALA A 80 4.14 3.61 0.57
CA ALA A 80 3.62 2.44 -0.13
C ALA A 80 2.63 1.62 0.70
N VAL A 81 1.71 0.95 0.00
CA VAL A 81 0.78 -0.03 0.56
C VAL A 81 0.81 -1.31 -0.27
N ILE A 82 0.55 -2.45 0.37
CA ILE A 82 0.68 -3.77 -0.24
C ILE A 82 -0.62 -4.56 -0.08
N PHE A 83 -1.00 -5.26 -1.14
CA PHE A 83 -2.14 -6.17 -1.17
C PHE A 83 -1.69 -7.59 -1.54
N ASN A 84 -2.15 -8.57 -0.80
CA ASN A 84 -1.95 -9.97 -1.19
C ASN A 84 -2.84 -10.36 -2.39
N PRO A 85 -2.64 -11.55 -2.98
CA PRO A 85 -3.47 -12.02 -4.10
C PRO A 85 -4.97 -12.16 -3.78
N GLN A 86 -5.36 -12.17 -2.50
CA GLN A 86 -6.75 -12.19 -2.04
C GLN A 86 -7.34 -10.77 -1.89
N GLY A 87 -6.54 -9.73 -2.13
CA GLY A 87 -6.94 -8.33 -2.01
C GLY A 87 -6.92 -7.79 -0.58
N ASN A 88 -6.33 -8.53 0.37
CA ASN A 88 -6.19 -8.05 1.75
C ASN A 88 -4.96 -7.15 1.89
N ASN A 89 -5.07 -6.13 2.74
CA ASN A 89 -3.95 -5.28 3.12
C ASN A 89 -2.89 -6.08 3.86
N MET A 90 -1.63 -5.82 3.54
CA MET A 90 -0.47 -6.45 4.19
C MET A 90 0.45 -5.37 4.74
N LEU A 91 1.06 -5.64 5.90
CA LEU A 91 2.11 -4.78 6.42
C LEU A 91 3.36 -4.90 5.53
N PRO A 92 3.91 -3.78 5.03
CA PRO A 92 5.12 -3.81 4.21
C PRO A 92 6.29 -4.52 4.91
N ALA A 93 6.43 -4.35 6.22
CA ALA A 93 7.48 -5.01 7.00
C ALA A 93 7.37 -6.54 6.96
N ASP A 94 6.17 -7.12 6.96
CA ASP A 94 5.98 -8.56 6.94
C ASP A 94 6.34 -9.18 5.58
N ILE A 95 6.11 -8.42 4.49
CA ILE A 95 6.35 -8.89 3.13
C ILE A 95 7.79 -8.64 2.67
N LEU A 96 8.37 -7.50 3.06
CA LEU A 96 9.64 -7.03 2.47
C LEU A 96 10.86 -7.30 3.36
N TYR A 97 10.66 -7.54 4.67
CA TYR A 97 11.77 -7.65 5.61
C TYR A 97 12.65 -8.85 5.31
N LYS A 98 13.93 -8.59 5.03
CA LYS A 98 14.95 -9.60 4.69
C LYS A 98 14.58 -10.48 3.50
N LYS A 99 13.77 -9.98 2.57
CA LYS A 99 13.43 -10.68 1.33
C LYS A 99 14.24 -10.15 0.16
N ASN A 100 14.56 -11.05 -0.77
CA ASN A 100 15.05 -10.72 -2.10
C ASN A 100 13.83 -10.51 -3.00
N ILE A 101 13.73 -9.33 -3.59
CA ILE A 101 12.49 -8.89 -4.23
C ILE A 101 12.67 -8.82 -5.73
N PHE A 102 11.80 -9.51 -6.47
CA PHE A 102 11.59 -9.31 -7.89
C PHE A 102 10.38 -8.41 -8.10
N ALA A 103 10.62 -7.13 -8.36
CA ALA A 103 9.58 -6.14 -8.59
C ALA A 103 9.42 -5.86 -10.09
N VAL A 104 8.18 -5.92 -10.57
CA VAL A 104 7.83 -5.52 -11.93
C VAL A 104 6.96 -4.27 -11.87
N ARG A 105 7.53 -3.13 -12.26
CA ARG A 105 6.85 -1.85 -12.28
C ARG A 105 6.18 -1.61 -13.63
N GLY A 106 4.93 -1.15 -13.59
CA GLY A 106 4.20 -0.81 -14.81
C GLY A 106 2.85 -0.15 -14.53
N SER A 107 2.23 0.34 -15.62
CA SER A 107 0.87 0.89 -15.54
C SER A 107 -0.20 -0.21 -15.55
N PHE A 108 0.09 -1.36 -16.16
CA PHE A 108 -0.80 -2.52 -16.31
C PHE A 108 -2.21 -2.13 -16.81
N ARG A 109 -2.27 -1.29 -17.84
CA ARG A 109 -3.52 -0.75 -18.39
C ARG A 109 -3.58 -0.91 -19.92
N PRO A 110 -3.95 -2.08 -20.40
CA PRO A 110 -4.03 -3.39 -19.74
C PRO A 110 -2.67 -4.09 -19.56
N VAL A 111 -2.68 -5.22 -18.88
CA VAL A 111 -1.55 -6.18 -18.93
C VAL A 111 -1.48 -6.76 -20.34
N THR A 112 -0.33 -6.67 -20.99
CA THR A 112 -0.12 -7.17 -22.35
C THR A 112 0.65 -8.50 -22.34
N LEU A 113 0.58 -9.26 -23.43
CA LEU A 113 1.36 -10.50 -23.57
C LEU A 113 2.86 -10.24 -23.45
N VAL A 114 3.36 -9.07 -23.89
CA VAL A 114 4.77 -8.69 -23.74
C VAL A 114 5.12 -8.52 -22.26
N ASN A 115 4.24 -7.89 -21.47
CA ASN A 115 4.48 -7.77 -20.02
C ASN A 115 4.56 -9.14 -19.35
N ILE A 116 3.70 -10.09 -19.76
CA ILE A 116 3.69 -11.45 -19.23
C ILE A 116 4.99 -12.18 -19.61
N ASP A 117 5.40 -12.15 -20.89
CA ASP A 117 6.62 -12.81 -21.35
C ASP A 117 7.88 -12.26 -20.67
N MET A 118 7.98 -10.93 -20.56
CA MET A 118 9.08 -10.28 -19.82
C MET A 118 9.11 -10.70 -18.35
N PHE A 119 7.94 -10.73 -17.73
CA PHE A 119 7.78 -11.14 -16.35
C PHE A 119 8.20 -12.62 -16.17
N GLU A 120 7.70 -13.55 -16.99
CA GLU A 120 8.01 -14.98 -16.89
C GLU A 120 9.52 -15.24 -17.08
N LYS A 121 10.16 -14.57 -18.04
CA LYS A 121 11.60 -14.67 -18.25
C LYS A 121 12.42 -14.14 -17.08
N GLY A 122 12.05 -12.96 -16.57
CA GLY A 122 12.69 -12.37 -15.40
C GLY A 122 12.51 -13.24 -14.15
N LEU A 123 11.30 -13.75 -13.94
CA LEU A 123 10.99 -14.66 -12.83
C LEU A 123 11.81 -15.95 -12.90
N GLU A 124 11.93 -16.56 -14.11
CA GLU A 124 12.76 -17.75 -14.31
C GLU A 124 14.23 -17.50 -13.92
N MET A 125 14.78 -16.36 -14.31
CA MET A 125 16.14 -15.97 -13.94
C MET A 125 16.27 -15.73 -12.44
N PHE A 126 15.35 -14.99 -11.83
CA PHE A 126 15.33 -14.71 -10.40
C PHE A 126 15.22 -15.98 -9.55
N MET A 127 14.37 -16.93 -9.95
CA MET A 127 14.19 -18.18 -9.23
C MET A 127 15.41 -19.12 -9.34
N LYS A 128 16.18 -19.03 -10.42
CA LYS A 128 17.43 -19.81 -10.62
C LYS A 128 18.63 -19.25 -9.86
N ASP A 129 18.53 -18.03 -9.34
CA ASP A 129 19.60 -17.45 -8.53
C ASP A 129 19.80 -18.29 -7.27
N SER A 130 20.99 -18.89 -7.16
CA SER A 130 21.36 -19.81 -6.08
C SER A 130 21.92 -19.10 -4.84
N GLU A 131 22.14 -17.78 -4.92
CA GLU A 131 22.66 -17.01 -3.78
C GLU A 131 21.57 -16.76 -2.71
N CYS A 132 20.30 -16.96 -3.08
CA CYS A 132 19.16 -16.71 -2.21
C CYS A 132 18.29 -17.97 -2.05
N SER A 133 17.85 -18.26 -0.83
CA SER A 133 16.86 -19.33 -0.60
C SER A 133 15.50 -18.97 -1.21
N ILE A 134 14.71 -19.98 -1.58
CA ILE A 134 13.37 -19.76 -2.17
C ILE A 134 12.44 -19.02 -1.17
N ASP A 135 12.55 -19.33 0.12
CA ASP A 135 11.76 -18.73 1.18
C ASP A 135 12.06 -17.24 1.42
N GLU A 136 13.21 -16.78 0.92
CA GLU A 136 13.64 -15.38 0.97
C GLU A 136 13.27 -14.59 -0.28
N LYS A 137 12.64 -15.21 -1.28
CA LYS A 137 12.24 -14.56 -2.52
C LYS A 137 10.78 -14.11 -2.47
N GLU A 138 10.53 -12.87 -2.87
CA GLU A 138 9.20 -12.30 -2.99
C GLU A 138 9.03 -11.66 -4.36
N VAL A 139 7.84 -11.80 -4.93
CA VAL A 139 7.50 -11.29 -6.27
C VAL A 139 6.39 -10.28 -6.16
N LEU A 140 6.64 -9.06 -6.64
CA LEU A 140 5.71 -7.94 -6.53
C LEU A 140 5.41 -7.33 -7.89
N PHE A 141 4.16 -6.95 -8.11
CA PHE A 141 3.77 -6.01 -9.15
C PHE A 141 3.59 -4.62 -8.55
N GLU A 142 4.32 -3.64 -9.08
CA GLU A 142 4.29 -2.27 -8.59
C GLU A 142 3.56 -1.34 -9.55
N ILE A 143 2.56 -0.63 -9.02
CA ILE A 143 1.89 0.48 -9.69
C ILE A 143 2.20 1.75 -8.90
N THR A 144 2.80 2.75 -9.54
CA THR A 144 3.07 4.03 -8.88
C THR A 144 1.85 4.95 -8.92
N ILE A 145 1.76 5.88 -7.97
CA ILE A 145 0.76 6.97 -8.01
C ILE A 145 0.86 7.75 -9.33
N SER A 146 2.06 7.95 -9.87
CA SER A 146 2.27 8.59 -11.17
C SER A 146 1.63 7.80 -12.31
N ASN A 147 1.74 6.46 -12.30
CA ASN A 147 1.05 5.61 -13.29
C ASN A 147 -0.48 5.69 -13.17
N LEU A 148 -1.01 5.81 -11.94
CA LEU A 148 -2.45 5.95 -11.73
C LEU A 148 -2.96 7.33 -12.20
N ARG A 149 -2.14 8.38 -12.08
CA ARG A 149 -2.45 9.76 -12.50
C ARG A 149 -2.14 10.06 -13.95
N ALA A 150 -1.62 9.13 -14.73
CA ALA A 150 -1.18 9.38 -16.10
C ALA A 150 -2.29 9.92 -17.05
N SER A 151 -3.56 9.72 -16.71
CA SER A 151 -4.73 10.22 -17.47
C SER A 151 -5.49 11.33 -16.73
N GLY A 152 -4.95 11.91 -15.66
CA GLY A 152 -5.62 12.90 -14.81
C GLY A 152 -5.80 12.41 -13.38
N ASP A 153 -6.91 12.75 -12.74
CA ASP A 153 -7.21 12.26 -11.40
C ASP A 153 -7.34 10.73 -11.36
N ILE A 154 -6.99 10.15 -10.21
CA ILE A 154 -7.05 8.70 -10.03
C ILE A 154 -8.51 8.23 -10.10
N ASP A 155 -8.81 7.43 -11.11
CA ASP A 155 -10.07 6.69 -11.20
C ASP A 155 -9.98 5.45 -10.30
N GLU A 156 -10.81 5.43 -9.26
CA GLU A 156 -10.81 4.36 -8.25
C GLU A 156 -11.27 3.03 -8.81
N ARG A 157 -12.16 3.02 -9.79
CA ARG A 157 -12.61 1.81 -10.45
C ARG A 157 -11.49 1.21 -11.31
N ASP A 158 -10.83 2.03 -12.11
CA ASP A 158 -9.66 1.63 -12.90
C ASP A 158 -8.52 1.12 -11.99
N PHE A 159 -8.32 1.75 -10.82
CA PHE A 159 -7.37 1.27 -9.81
C PHE A 159 -7.73 -0.14 -9.32
N LEU A 160 -8.97 -0.36 -8.88
CA LEU A 160 -9.43 -1.66 -8.38
C LEU A 160 -9.35 -2.73 -9.48
N ASP A 161 -9.75 -2.41 -10.70
CA ASP A 161 -9.70 -3.33 -11.84
C ASP A 161 -8.25 -3.78 -12.12
N ARG A 162 -7.26 -2.87 -12.05
CA ARG A 162 -5.83 -3.21 -12.21
C ARG A 162 -5.33 -4.11 -11.08
N VAL A 163 -5.66 -3.78 -9.83
CA VAL A 163 -5.28 -4.61 -8.68
C VAL A 163 -5.89 -5.99 -8.80
N ASP A 164 -7.17 -6.10 -9.17
CA ASP A 164 -7.87 -7.36 -9.34
C ASP A 164 -7.26 -8.23 -10.46
N VAL A 165 -6.86 -7.62 -11.57
CA VAL A 165 -6.21 -8.34 -12.68
C VAL A 165 -4.87 -8.92 -12.24
N LEU A 166 -4.05 -8.15 -11.53
CA LEU A 166 -2.75 -8.61 -11.04
C LEU A 166 -2.90 -9.65 -9.93
N ALA A 167 -3.84 -9.46 -9.01
CA ALA A 167 -4.16 -10.42 -7.96
C ALA A 167 -4.60 -11.79 -8.51
N LYS A 168 -5.38 -11.81 -9.61
CA LYS A 168 -5.78 -13.05 -10.31
C LYS A 168 -4.60 -13.83 -10.90
N LEU A 169 -3.46 -13.18 -11.15
CA LEU A 169 -2.22 -13.84 -11.53
C LEU A 169 -1.53 -14.52 -10.34
N GLY A 170 -2.03 -14.32 -9.13
CA GLY A 170 -1.52 -14.94 -7.90
C GLY A 170 -0.35 -14.18 -7.24
N TYR A 171 -0.12 -12.93 -7.59
CA TYR A 171 1.01 -12.15 -7.09
C TYR A 171 0.58 -10.99 -6.19
N THR A 172 1.50 -10.61 -5.31
CA THR A 172 1.38 -9.45 -4.42
C THR A 172 1.47 -8.15 -5.24
N VAL A 173 0.62 -7.18 -4.92
CA VAL A 173 0.57 -5.87 -5.57
C VAL A 173 0.99 -4.79 -4.59
N ILE A 174 1.94 -3.94 -4.99
CA ILE A 174 2.36 -2.77 -4.23
C ILE A 174 1.92 -1.49 -4.97
N ILE A 175 1.37 -0.55 -4.22
CA ILE A 175 1.10 0.81 -4.70
C ILE A 175 2.08 1.74 -4.02
N SER A 176 2.85 2.49 -4.79
CA SER A 176 3.92 3.33 -4.26
C SER A 176 3.85 4.77 -4.76
N ASN A 177 4.43 5.67 -3.97
CA ASN A 177 4.62 7.08 -4.36
C ASN A 177 6.04 7.35 -4.90
N PHE A 178 6.82 6.31 -5.16
CA PHE A 178 8.17 6.47 -5.70
C PHE A 178 8.11 6.81 -7.20
N SER A 179 8.74 7.92 -7.57
CA SER A 179 8.82 8.37 -8.98
C SER A 179 9.96 7.70 -9.74
N GLU A 180 11.00 7.26 -9.05
CA GLU A 180 12.23 6.69 -9.61
C GLU A 180 12.55 5.34 -8.97
N TYR A 181 13.43 4.57 -9.64
CA TYR A 181 13.96 3.30 -9.13
C TYR A 181 15.09 3.54 -8.14
#